data_dfdbac3caafa205c3906b218ee98f0fd
#
_entry.id   dfdbac3caafa205c3906b218ee98f0fd
#
_cell.length_a   1.000
_cell.length_b   1.000
_cell.length_c   1.000
_cell.angle_alpha   90.00
_cell.angle_beta   90.00
_cell.angle_gamma   90.00
#
_symmetry.space_group_name_H-M   'P 1'
#
loop_
_entity.id
_entity.type
_entity.pdbx_description
1 polymer ?
#
loop_
_entity_poly.entity_id
_entity_poly.type
_entity_poly.pdbx_seq_one_letter_code
_entity_poly.pdbx_strand_id
1 'polypeptide(L)'
;MSGEDDLRERQPVAKRARRPLCYYGDDFTGSTDVLESLFQTGLRTVLFLEPPAQELLEARFQEIDCFGVAGVGRSLTPEEMERELRPIFTTLKAAGAAVVHYKICSTFDSSSGTGSIGKAAEIGREVFGGRYIPLLAGSPYLGRYTLFGHHFAAGGVGSAGGAVHRLDRHPTMSAHPVTPMAEADLRRHLAQQTELRVALLDILAQDGVAEEVRERLERIIAQEAPDMVLFDVLDERRLETAGRLIWEEAAGQDGLFVIGSSGVEYALGAVWQQEAAATAGPSGPLGLPVPQTPPGGASGTAPLLVVSGSCSPVTGAQIACALEAGFAGIRVAVEELLSAESREAAMAALRQEAAKQLAGGRSVILYSATGPEDASIAHTRQALAARGIRSEDSSRLLGMALGSLTNELVRELALPRVLIAGGDTSGYVTRELGIYALECKALLDPGGPLCRAYAHNPRFDGLELVLKGGQVGGVDFFERVAAYVS
;
A
#
# COMPACT_ATOMS: atom_id res chain seq x y z
N MET A 1 -64.00 -16.32 7.67
CA MET A 1 -62.89 -17.08 8.27
C MET A 1 -61.64 -16.59 7.52
N SER A 2 -61.22 -15.59 7.95
CA SER A 2 -60.07 -14.86 8.49
C SER A 2 -58.77 -15.65 8.31
N GLY A 3 -57.97 -15.25 7.33
CA GLY A 3 -56.55 -15.57 7.18
C GLY A 3 -55.76 -14.39 7.72
N GLU A 4 -55.19 -14.52 8.89
CA GLU A 4 -54.30 -13.53 9.51
C GLU A 4 -52.95 -13.54 8.78
N ASP A 5 -52.66 -12.42 8.15
CA ASP A 5 -51.33 -12.08 7.63
C ASP A 5 -50.34 -11.93 8.81
N ASP A 6 -49.44 -12.89 8.96
CA ASP A 6 -48.33 -12.90 9.92
C ASP A 6 -47.21 -11.95 9.40
N LEU A 7 -47.41 -10.64 9.64
CA LEU A 7 -46.38 -9.62 9.49
C LEU A 7 -45.35 -9.82 10.61
N ARG A 8 -44.36 -10.71 10.37
CA ARG A 8 -43.16 -10.77 11.20
C ARG A 8 -42.43 -9.43 11.11
N GLU A 9 -42.59 -8.61 12.14
CA GLU A 9 -41.79 -7.42 12.40
C GLU A 9 -40.30 -7.83 12.31
N ARG A 10 -39.63 -7.34 11.28
CA ARG A 10 -38.18 -7.41 11.20
C ARG A 10 -37.63 -6.60 12.37
N GLN A 11 -37.07 -7.30 13.36
CA GLN A 11 -36.33 -6.63 14.44
C GLN A 11 -35.31 -5.69 13.80
N PRO A 12 -35.13 -4.45 14.31
CA PRO A 12 -34.15 -3.53 13.79
C PRO A 12 -32.77 -4.18 13.96
N VAL A 13 -32.06 -4.34 12.85
CA VAL A 13 -30.66 -4.80 12.85
C VAL A 13 -29.90 -3.90 13.80
N ALA A 14 -29.30 -4.48 14.83
CA ALA A 14 -28.50 -3.75 15.81
C ALA A 14 -27.51 -2.86 15.05
N LYS A 15 -27.48 -1.55 15.38
CA LYS A 15 -26.62 -0.56 14.73
C LYS A 15 -25.18 -1.09 14.85
N ARG A 16 -24.60 -1.53 13.75
CA ARG A 16 -23.26 -2.11 13.70
C ARG A 16 -22.28 -1.04 14.23
N ALA A 17 -21.31 -1.44 15.03
CA ALA A 17 -20.25 -0.53 15.44
C ALA A 17 -19.61 0.08 14.18
N ARG A 18 -19.32 1.39 14.21
CA ARG A 18 -18.73 2.12 13.11
C ARG A 18 -17.37 1.52 12.75
N ARG A 19 -17.06 1.36 11.45
CA ARG A 19 -15.72 0.92 11.01
C ARG A 19 -14.67 1.91 11.52
N PRO A 20 -13.55 1.44 12.08
CA PRO A 20 -12.51 2.34 12.56
C PRO A 20 -11.91 3.18 11.43
N LEU A 21 -11.60 2.55 10.28
CA LEU A 21 -10.91 3.20 9.18
C LEU A 21 -11.28 2.61 7.81
N CYS A 22 -11.39 3.49 6.81
CA CYS A 22 -11.29 3.17 5.40
C CYS A 22 -10.19 4.02 4.78
N TYR A 23 -9.56 3.55 3.69
CA TYR A 23 -8.47 4.31 3.06
C TYR A 23 -8.46 4.23 1.53
N TYR A 24 -7.82 5.21 0.92
CA TYR A 24 -7.39 5.19 -0.47
C TYR A 24 -5.88 5.36 -0.50
N GLY A 25 -5.16 4.42 -1.09
CA GLY A 25 -3.73 4.57 -1.32
C GLY A 25 -3.44 5.23 -2.66
N ASP A 26 -2.56 6.23 -2.68
CA ASP A 26 -2.19 6.95 -3.90
C ASP A 26 -1.34 6.12 -4.87
N ASP A 27 -0.82 4.97 -4.40
CA ASP A 27 -0.18 3.93 -5.21
C ASP A 27 -0.45 2.52 -4.63
N PHE A 28 -0.16 1.50 -5.43
CA PHE A 28 -0.41 0.11 -5.06
C PHE A 28 0.45 -0.36 -3.88
N THR A 29 1.75 -0.02 -3.89
CA THR A 29 2.69 -0.41 -2.81
C THR A 29 2.31 0.25 -1.48
N GLY A 30 1.95 1.54 -1.50
CA GLY A 30 1.46 2.24 -0.31
C GLY A 30 0.15 1.65 0.20
N SER A 31 -0.72 1.18 -0.69
CA SER A 31 -1.97 0.54 -0.31
C SER A 31 -1.75 -0.80 0.41
N THR A 32 -0.77 -1.59 -0.04
CA THR A 32 -0.40 -2.85 0.64
C THR A 32 0.35 -2.62 1.96
N ASP A 33 1.09 -1.51 2.10
CA ASP A 33 1.72 -1.09 3.36
C ASP A 33 0.67 -0.79 4.44
N VAL A 34 -0.42 -0.10 4.10
CA VAL A 34 -1.56 0.09 5.01
C VAL A 34 -2.26 -1.22 5.36
N LEU A 35 -2.49 -2.09 4.35
CA LEU A 35 -3.08 -3.41 4.59
C LEU A 35 -2.27 -4.21 5.62
N GLU A 36 -0.94 -4.19 5.50
CA GLU A 36 -0.02 -4.81 6.44
C GLU A 36 -0.08 -4.16 7.83
N SER A 37 -0.03 -2.83 7.89
CA SER A 37 -0.06 -2.08 9.15
C SER A 37 -1.34 -2.36 9.94
N LEU A 38 -2.50 -2.40 9.28
CA LEU A 38 -3.78 -2.72 9.91
C LEU A 38 -3.86 -4.20 10.34
N PHE A 39 -3.29 -5.12 9.56
CA PHE A 39 -3.20 -6.52 9.96
C PHE A 39 -2.39 -6.69 11.25
N GLN A 40 -1.31 -5.92 11.43
CA GLN A 40 -0.51 -5.93 12.66
C GLN A 40 -1.29 -5.44 13.89
N THR A 41 -2.31 -4.62 13.72
CA THR A 41 -3.19 -4.19 14.82
C THR A 41 -4.26 -5.23 15.17
N GLY A 42 -4.33 -6.35 14.46
CA GLY A 42 -5.35 -7.39 14.62
C GLY A 42 -6.67 -7.10 13.93
N LEU A 43 -6.76 -6.01 13.15
CA LEU A 43 -7.96 -5.63 12.41
C LEU A 43 -8.03 -6.38 11.07
N ARG A 44 -9.16 -7.04 10.85
CA ARG A 44 -9.43 -7.72 9.59
C ARG A 44 -9.68 -6.70 8.49
N THR A 45 -8.73 -6.61 7.55
CA THR A 45 -8.71 -5.58 6.51
C THR A 45 -8.69 -6.19 5.12
N VAL A 46 -9.46 -5.60 4.19
CA VAL A 46 -9.48 -5.97 2.78
C VAL A 46 -9.10 -4.78 1.91
N LEU A 47 -8.17 -4.96 1.00
CA LEU A 47 -7.76 -3.99 -0.01
C LEU A 47 -8.46 -4.32 -1.33
N PHE A 48 -9.33 -3.44 -1.79
CA PHE A 48 -10.00 -3.53 -3.09
C PHE A 48 -9.16 -2.84 -4.17
N LEU A 49 -9.20 -3.35 -5.41
CA LEU A 49 -8.54 -2.73 -6.55
C LEU A 49 -9.39 -1.64 -7.21
N GLU A 50 -10.68 -1.64 -6.92
CA GLU A 50 -11.66 -0.63 -7.31
C GLU A 50 -12.62 -0.39 -6.14
N PRO A 51 -13.26 0.77 -6.04
CA PRO A 51 -14.22 1.03 -4.96
C PRO A 51 -15.31 -0.05 -4.92
N PRO A 52 -15.48 -0.76 -3.78
CA PRO A 52 -16.46 -1.82 -3.68
C PRO A 52 -17.89 -1.25 -3.70
N ALA A 53 -18.79 -1.92 -4.41
CA ALA A 53 -20.22 -1.64 -4.29
C ALA A 53 -20.72 -2.02 -2.88
N GLN A 54 -21.71 -1.29 -2.36
CA GLN A 54 -22.26 -1.52 -1.04
C GLN A 54 -22.79 -2.96 -0.89
N GLU A 55 -23.45 -3.47 -1.93
CA GLU A 55 -24.00 -4.83 -1.98
C GLU A 55 -22.90 -5.90 -1.84
N LEU A 56 -21.72 -5.65 -2.40
CA LEU A 56 -20.56 -6.55 -2.26
C LEU A 56 -20.05 -6.58 -0.83
N LEU A 57 -19.94 -5.40 -0.18
CA LEU A 57 -19.56 -5.30 1.22
C LEU A 57 -20.54 -6.02 2.13
N GLU A 58 -21.84 -5.88 1.88
CA GLU A 58 -22.90 -6.53 2.65
C GLU A 58 -23.01 -8.03 2.39
N ALA A 59 -22.74 -8.50 1.17
CA ALA A 59 -22.88 -9.90 0.81
C ALA A 59 -21.67 -10.76 1.23
N ARG A 60 -20.45 -10.21 1.10
CA ARG A 60 -19.22 -11.03 1.24
C ARG A 60 -18.25 -10.54 2.30
N PHE A 61 -18.33 -9.26 2.70
CA PHE A 61 -17.35 -8.61 3.56
C PHE A 61 -17.99 -7.98 4.81
N GLN A 62 -19.00 -8.64 5.36
CA GLN A 62 -19.70 -8.14 6.56
C GLN A 62 -18.82 -8.08 7.80
N GLU A 63 -17.85 -9.01 7.91
CA GLU A 63 -17.02 -9.19 9.12
C GLU A 63 -15.69 -8.44 9.08
N ILE A 64 -15.44 -7.63 8.03
CA ILE A 64 -14.20 -6.83 7.99
C ILE A 64 -14.32 -5.58 8.85
N ASP A 65 -13.24 -5.24 9.52
CA ASP A 65 -13.15 -4.04 10.35
C ASP A 65 -12.80 -2.82 9.50
N CYS A 66 -11.85 -2.96 8.57
CA CYS A 66 -11.36 -1.92 7.70
C CYS A 66 -11.37 -2.35 6.24
N PHE A 67 -11.36 -1.39 5.33
CA PHE A 67 -11.04 -1.65 3.94
C PHE A 67 -10.35 -0.48 3.27
N GLY A 68 -9.60 -0.78 2.22
CA GLY A 68 -8.93 0.20 1.38
C GLY A 68 -9.26 0.05 -0.10
N VAL A 69 -8.91 1.08 -0.87
CA VAL A 69 -8.92 1.09 -2.32
C VAL A 69 -7.50 1.38 -2.82
N ALA A 70 -6.95 0.49 -3.64
CA ALA A 70 -5.64 0.66 -4.26
C ALA A 70 -5.76 1.59 -5.46
N GLY A 71 -5.25 2.80 -5.34
CA GLY A 71 -5.32 3.81 -6.38
C GLY A 71 -4.02 4.02 -7.15
N VAL A 72 -4.05 5.04 -7.99
CA VAL A 72 -2.93 5.51 -8.83
C VAL A 72 -2.75 7.03 -8.73
N GLY A 73 -3.32 7.65 -7.70
CA GLY A 73 -3.37 9.11 -7.52
C GLY A 73 -2.03 9.81 -7.64
N ARG A 74 -0.94 9.16 -7.24
CA ARG A 74 0.44 9.67 -7.33
C ARG A 74 0.90 9.97 -8.76
N SER A 75 0.34 9.30 -9.76
CA SER A 75 0.70 9.47 -11.17
C SER A 75 -0.25 10.37 -11.96
N LEU A 76 -1.33 10.84 -11.34
CA LEU A 76 -2.37 11.62 -11.99
C LEU A 76 -2.07 13.12 -11.98
N THR A 77 -2.54 13.80 -13.03
CA THR A 77 -2.63 15.27 -13.05
C THR A 77 -3.76 15.75 -12.12
N PRO A 78 -3.78 17.01 -11.68
CA PRO A 78 -4.86 17.53 -10.83
C PRO A 78 -6.26 17.36 -11.45
N GLU A 79 -6.40 17.48 -12.77
CA GLU A 79 -7.68 17.29 -13.47
C GLU A 79 -8.10 15.84 -13.49
N GLU A 80 -7.16 14.91 -13.62
CA GLU A 80 -7.42 13.48 -13.52
C GLU A 80 -7.77 13.09 -12.09
N MET A 81 -7.06 13.64 -11.10
CA MET A 81 -7.37 13.45 -9.68
C MET A 81 -8.79 13.89 -9.33
N GLU A 82 -9.24 15.05 -9.85
CA GLU A 82 -10.62 15.52 -9.64
C GLU A 82 -11.64 14.50 -10.12
N ARG A 83 -11.43 13.94 -11.32
CA ARG A 83 -12.34 12.98 -11.94
C ARG A 83 -12.36 11.63 -11.22
N GLU A 84 -11.21 11.20 -10.71
CA GLU A 84 -11.04 9.89 -10.08
C GLU A 84 -11.34 9.93 -8.59
N LEU A 85 -10.75 10.87 -7.84
CA LEU A 85 -10.84 10.85 -6.37
C LEU A 85 -12.22 11.25 -5.84
N ARG A 86 -12.91 12.20 -6.47
CA ARG A 86 -14.19 12.69 -5.96
C ARG A 86 -15.26 11.57 -5.85
N PRO A 87 -15.52 10.73 -6.86
CA PRO A 87 -16.44 9.60 -6.70
C PRO A 87 -15.95 8.57 -5.69
N ILE A 88 -14.63 8.30 -5.62
CA ILE A 88 -14.06 7.36 -4.66
C ILE A 88 -14.24 7.88 -3.24
N PHE A 89 -13.90 9.13 -2.96
CA PHE A 89 -14.08 9.75 -1.64
C PHE A 89 -15.54 9.78 -1.22
N THR A 90 -16.45 10.02 -2.16
CA THR A 90 -17.89 9.94 -1.90
C THR A 90 -18.31 8.53 -1.48
N THR A 91 -17.79 7.50 -2.14
CA THR A 91 -18.05 6.10 -1.78
C THR A 91 -17.47 5.76 -0.40
N LEU A 92 -16.23 6.19 -0.12
CA LEU A 92 -15.59 5.96 1.18
C LEU A 92 -16.33 6.67 2.32
N LYS A 93 -16.85 7.90 2.09
CA LYS A 93 -17.68 8.59 3.06
C LYS A 93 -18.97 7.83 3.33
N ALA A 94 -19.65 7.36 2.28
CA ALA A 94 -20.89 6.59 2.40
C ALA A 94 -20.70 5.27 3.17
N ALA A 95 -19.49 4.71 3.20
CA ALA A 95 -19.18 3.53 3.99
C ALA A 95 -19.19 3.76 5.51
N GLY A 96 -19.22 5.03 5.96
CA GLY A 96 -19.45 5.42 7.36
C GLY A 96 -18.32 5.09 8.31
N ALA A 97 -17.05 5.09 7.86
CA ALA A 97 -15.90 4.90 8.73
C ALA A 97 -15.64 6.11 9.64
N ALA A 98 -15.03 5.89 10.81
CA ALA A 98 -14.63 6.96 11.71
C ALA A 98 -13.55 7.84 11.09
N VAL A 99 -12.55 7.20 10.47
CA VAL A 99 -11.45 7.86 9.74
C VAL A 99 -11.48 7.41 8.28
N VAL A 100 -11.32 8.37 7.37
CA VAL A 100 -11.06 8.11 5.95
C VAL A 100 -9.68 8.64 5.61
N HIS A 101 -8.75 7.74 5.33
CA HIS A 101 -7.35 8.07 5.13
C HIS A 101 -6.98 8.13 3.65
N TYR A 102 -6.45 9.26 3.19
CA TYR A 102 -5.73 9.39 1.93
C TYR A 102 -4.25 9.09 2.18
N LYS A 103 -3.84 7.85 1.86
CA LYS A 103 -2.49 7.35 2.08
C LYS A 103 -1.54 7.83 1.00
N ILE A 104 -0.53 8.55 1.42
CA ILE A 104 0.55 9.08 0.58
C ILE A 104 1.88 8.38 0.86
N CYS A 105 2.89 8.60 -0.01
CA CYS A 105 4.25 8.15 0.26
C CYS A 105 4.82 8.82 1.52
N SER A 106 5.58 8.04 2.29
CA SER A 106 6.28 8.57 3.46
C SER A 106 7.40 9.56 3.12
N THR A 107 7.74 9.74 1.85
CA THR A 107 8.64 10.77 1.32
C THR A 107 7.92 11.95 0.70
N PHE A 108 6.59 12.01 0.84
CA PHE A 108 5.76 13.14 0.43
C PHE A 108 5.81 13.44 -1.07
N ASP A 109 5.99 12.40 -1.91
CA ASP A 109 6.16 12.48 -3.36
C ASP A 109 4.95 13.14 -4.01
N SER A 110 5.08 14.42 -4.39
CA SER A 110 4.00 15.21 -4.95
C SER A 110 4.50 16.48 -5.62
N SER A 111 3.71 17.04 -6.51
CA SER A 111 3.95 18.34 -7.12
C SER A 111 2.64 19.02 -7.52
N SER A 112 2.68 20.27 -7.95
CA SER A 112 1.50 20.96 -8.49
C SER A 112 0.96 20.35 -9.79
N GLY A 113 1.77 19.59 -10.51
CA GLY A 113 1.40 19.00 -11.81
C GLY A 113 1.13 17.51 -11.79
N THR A 114 1.62 16.78 -10.78
CA THR A 114 1.50 15.33 -10.72
C THR A 114 1.42 14.88 -9.27
N GLY A 115 0.45 14.03 -8.95
CA GLY A 115 0.27 13.44 -7.62
C GLY A 115 0.03 14.49 -6.55
N SER A 116 -0.71 15.55 -6.85
CA SER A 116 -0.88 16.70 -5.96
C SER A 116 -1.62 16.34 -4.67
N ILE A 117 -0.88 16.33 -3.55
CA ILE A 117 -1.46 16.16 -2.22
C ILE A 117 -2.39 17.35 -1.90
N GLY A 118 -2.04 18.55 -2.36
CA GLY A 118 -2.88 19.73 -2.23
C GLY A 118 -4.23 19.56 -2.92
N LYS A 119 -4.25 19.03 -4.15
CA LYS A 119 -5.49 18.74 -4.87
C LYS A 119 -6.34 17.67 -4.17
N ALA A 120 -5.72 16.62 -3.65
CA ALA A 120 -6.42 15.61 -2.86
C ALA A 120 -7.03 16.22 -1.58
N ALA A 121 -6.32 17.14 -0.92
CA ALA A 121 -6.81 17.86 0.25
C ALA A 121 -8.03 18.74 -0.09
N GLU A 122 -8.02 19.46 -1.21
CA GLU A 122 -9.16 20.26 -1.68
C GLU A 122 -10.41 19.39 -1.88
N ILE A 123 -10.28 18.28 -2.63
CA ILE A 123 -11.38 17.34 -2.87
C ILE A 123 -11.87 16.75 -1.55
N GLY A 124 -10.94 16.32 -0.67
CA GLY A 124 -11.26 15.79 0.65
C GLY A 124 -12.01 16.81 1.51
N ARG A 125 -11.56 18.07 1.52
CA ARG A 125 -12.21 19.15 2.25
C ARG A 125 -13.66 19.37 1.80
N GLU A 126 -13.89 19.36 0.50
CA GLU A 126 -15.24 19.53 -0.07
C GLU A 126 -16.14 18.32 0.22
N VAL A 127 -15.63 17.11 0.11
CA VAL A 127 -16.43 15.89 0.32
C VAL A 127 -16.74 15.66 1.79
N PHE A 128 -15.74 15.74 2.67
CA PHE A 128 -15.89 15.36 4.08
C PHE A 128 -16.23 16.55 4.97
N GLY A 129 -15.78 17.75 4.67
CA GLY A 129 -15.88 18.91 5.55
C GLY A 129 -14.98 18.80 6.78
N GLY A 130 -15.52 19.11 7.94
CA GLY A 130 -14.80 19.04 9.22
C GLY A 130 -14.11 20.34 9.62
N ARG A 131 -13.46 20.37 10.79
CA ARG A 131 -12.78 21.56 11.31
C ARG A 131 -11.46 21.81 10.61
N TYR A 132 -10.68 20.76 10.44
CA TYR A 132 -9.41 20.72 9.75
C TYR A 132 -9.13 19.30 9.25
N ILE A 133 -8.17 19.17 8.32
CA ILE A 133 -7.65 17.88 7.86
C ILE A 133 -6.35 17.60 8.63
N PRO A 134 -6.25 16.55 9.45
CA PRO A 134 -4.97 16.10 10.00
C PRO A 134 -4.01 15.67 8.90
N LEU A 135 -2.75 16.10 8.99
CA LEU A 135 -1.67 15.75 8.08
C LEU A 135 -0.53 15.12 8.87
N LEU A 136 -0.25 13.83 8.63
CA LEU A 136 0.75 13.04 9.36
C LEU A 136 1.69 12.33 8.40
N ALA A 137 2.83 12.94 8.06
CA ALA A 137 3.80 12.39 7.13
C ALA A 137 4.85 11.48 7.81
N GLY A 138 5.20 11.78 9.08
CA GLY A 138 6.22 11.08 9.84
C GLY A 138 5.90 9.61 10.11
N SER A 139 6.92 8.76 10.06
CA SER A 139 6.86 7.30 10.24
C SER A 139 8.20 6.80 10.78
N PRO A 140 8.44 6.91 12.08
CA PRO A 140 9.76 6.64 12.69
C PRO A 140 10.31 5.25 12.37
N TYR A 141 9.46 4.23 12.35
CA TYR A 141 9.84 2.86 12.00
C TYR A 141 10.36 2.70 10.56
N LEU A 142 9.98 3.62 9.65
CA LEU A 142 10.53 3.71 8.30
C LEU A 142 11.73 4.68 8.20
N GLY A 143 12.15 5.30 9.32
CA GLY A 143 13.17 6.34 9.32
C GLY A 143 12.68 7.64 8.67
N ARG A 144 11.43 8.01 8.86
CA ARG A 144 10.80 9.24 8.36
C ARG A 144 10.37 10.11 9.53
N TYR A 145 10.84 11.35 9.55
CA TYR A 145 10.63 12.25 10.67
C TYR A 145 10.16 13.62 10.19
N THR A 146 9.29 14.26 10.96
CA THR A 146 8.88 15.65 10.74
C THR A 146 9.21 16.48 11.96
N LEU A 147 9.99 17.54 11.80
CA LEU A 147 10.48 18.39 12.87
C LEU A 147 10.34 19.86 12.47
N PHE A 148 9.57 20.63 13.26
CA PHE A 148 9.26 22.04 12.96
C PHE A 148 8.70 22.25 11.55
N GLY A 149 7.90 21.27 11.09
CA GLY A 149 7.33 21.24 9.75
C GLY A 149 8.26 20.75 8.64
N HIS A 150 9.56 20.57 8.91
CA HIS A 150 10.52 20.04 7.95
C HIS A 150 10.54 18.52 7.98
N HIS A 151 10.55 17.91 6.82
CA HIS A 151 10.57 16.46 6.68
C HIS A 151 11.96 15.92 6.40
N PHE A 152 12.26 14.77 7.02
CA PHE A 152 13.53 14.08 6.96
C PHE A 152 13.32 12.60 6.62
N ALA A 153 14.26 12.04 5.86
CA ALA A 153 14.24 10.63 5.52
C ALA A 153 15.62 10.00 5.68
N ALA A 154 15.67 8.79 6.23
CA ALA A 154 16.88 7.98 6.22
C ALA A 154 17.19 7.50 4.80
N GLY A 155 18.44 7.64 4.37
CA GLY A 155 18.94 7.15 3.09
C GLY A 155 19.46 5.72 3.20
N GLY A 156 19.31 4.93 2.11
CA GLY A 156 19.84 3.58 2.00
C GLY A 156 18.80 2.47 1.97
N VAL A 157 19.23 1.30 1.52
CA VAL A 157 18.42 0.09 1.44
C VAL A 157 18.19 -0.46 2.85
N GLY A 158 16.94 -0.66 3.25
CA GLY A 158 16.61 -1.20 4.57
C GLY A 158 16.76 -0.19 5.73
N SER A 159 16.48 1.01 5.51
CA SER A 159 16.64 2.32 6.17
C SER A 159 16.71 2.44 7.72
N ALA A 160 16.68 1.38 8.48
CA ALA A 160 16.74 1.46 9.96
C ALA A 160 18.11 1.89 10.53
N GLY A 161 19.11 2.24 9.70
CA GLY A 161 20.46 2.62 10.14
C GLY A 161 21.20 3.57 9.20
N GLY A 162 20.57 4.09 8.16
CA GLY A 162 21.17 5.04 7.22
C GLY A 162 21.24 6.47 7.78
N ALA A 163 22.12 7.32 7.20
CA ALA A 163 22.14 8.73 7.52
C ALA A 163 20.80 9.39 7.22
N VAL A 164 20.29 10.16 8.16
CA VAL A 164 19.03 10.92 8.00
C VAL A 164 19.33 12.23 7.29
N HIS A 165 18.65 12.47 6.19
CA HIS A 165 18.79 13.68 5.38
C HIS A 165 17.47 14.48 5.42
N ARG A 166 17.61 15.80 5.45
CA ARG A 166 16.47 16.67 5.16
C ARG A 166 16.03 16.40 3.72
N LEU A 167 14.74 16.35 3.46
CA LEU A 167 14.17 15.76 2.24
C LEU A 167 14.65 16.47 0.95
N ASP A 168 14.80 17.79 0.97
CA ASP A 168 15.36 18.60 -0.12
C ASP A 168 16.88 18.41 -0.34
N ARG A 169 17.55 17.70 0.54
CA ARG A 169 18.97 17.32 0.49
C ARG A 169 19.18 15.81 0.44
N HIS A 170 18.09 15.05 0.41
CA HIS A 170 18.14 13.59 0.33
C HIS A 170 18.70 13.16 -1.05
N PRO A 171 19.71 12.28 -1.11
CA PRO A 171 20.38 11.92 -2.38
C PRO A 171 19.44 11.45 -3.49
N THR A 172 18.39 10.73 -3.14
CA THR A 172 17.41 10.22 -4.09
C THR A 172 16.24 11.20 -4.31
N MET A 173 15.69 11.74 -3.22
CA MET A 173 14.44 12.51 -3.30
C MET A 173 14.63 13.89 -3.91
N SER A 174 15.76 14.56 -3.68
CA SER A 174 16.06 15.84 -4.33
C SER A 174 16.24 15.72 -5.84
N ALA A 175 16.55 14.53 -6.34
CA ALA A 175 16.72 14.21 -7.76
C ALA A 175 15.65 13.21 -8.27
N HIS A 176 14.49 13.10 -7.60
CA HIS A 176 13.44 12.18 -8.02
C HIS A 176 12.96 12.53 -9.44
N PRO A 177 12.85 11.54 -10.36
CA PRO A 177 12.64 11.83 -11.79
C PRO A 177 11.28 12.48 -12.10
N VAL A 178 10.27 12.29 -11.26
CA VAL A 178 8.90 12.81 -11.47
C VAL A 178 8.58 13.95 -10.51
N THR A 179 8.87 13.78 -9.24
CA THR A 179 8.54 14.72 -8.16
C THR A 179 9.79 15.06 -7.35
N PRO A 180 10.77 15.81 -7.92
CA PRO A 180 11.98 16.19 -7.18
C PRO A 180 11.62 17.08 -5.99
N MET A 181 12.14 16.74 -4.82
CA MET A 181 11.86 17.43 -3.56
C MET A 181 12.82 18.61 -3.38
N ALA A 182 12.34 19.82 -3.65
CA ALA A 182 13.12 21.06 -3.55
C ALA A 182 12.88 21.84 -2.25
N GLU A 183 11.81 21.52 -1.51
CA GLU A 183 11.40 22.17 -0.26
C GLU A 183 11.06 21.12 0.81
N ALA A 184 11.72 21.19 1.95
CA ALA A 184 11.52 20.23 3.04
C ALA A 184 10.46 20.68 4.06
N ASP A 185 10.13 21.98 4.16
CA ASP A 185 8.98 22.43 4.95
C ASP A 185 7.70 22.04 4.21
N LEU A 186 6.99 21.04 4.73
CA LEU A 186 5.82 20.47 4.07
C LEU A 186 4.69 21.48 3.88
N ARG A 187 4.60 22.52 4.73
CA ARG A 187 3.62 23.60 4.57
C ARG A 187 3.92 24.44 3.32
N ARG A 188 5.21 24.76 3.12
CA ARG A 188 5.66 25.51 1.94
C ARG A 188 5.59 24.67 0.67
N HIS A 189 5.87 23.38 0.80
CA HIS A 189 5.72 22.45 -0.32
C HIS A 189 4.25 22.35 -0.76
N LEU A 190 3.32 22.23 0.19
CA LEU A 190 1.87 22.23 -0.11
C LEU A 190 1.36 23.58 -0.62
N ALA A 191 1.90 24.70 -0.17
CA ALA A 191 1.53 26.03 -0.68
C ALA A 191 1.84 26.23 -2.17
N GLN A 192 2.63 25.34 -2.80
CA GLN A 192 2.82 25.29 -4.24
C GLN A 192 1.72 24.50 -4.97
N GLN A 193 0.85 23.80 -4.24
CA GLN A 193 -0.14 22.86 -4.77
C GLN A 193 -1.58 23.29 -4.45
N THR A 194 -1.80 24.09 -3.42
CA THR A 194 -3.12 24.49 -2.93
C THR A 194 -3.06 25.81 -2.15
N GLU A 195 -4.18 26.51 -2.08
CA GLU A 195 -4.38 27.69 -1.22
C GLU A 195 -4.85 27.35 0.19
N LEU A 196 -5.03 26.07 0.53
CA LEU A 196 -5.43 25.63 1.85
C LEU A 196 -4.34 25.98 2.89
N ARG A 197 -4.76 26.55 4.01
CA ARG A 197 -3.85 27.00 5.09
C ARG A 197 -3.45 25.81 5.96
N VAL A 198 -2.15 25.65 6.16
CA VAL A 198 -1.58 24.55 6.95
C VAL A 198 -0.95 25.12 8.22
N ALA A 199 -1.57 24.88 9.38
CA ALA A 199 -0.97 25.12 10.70
C ALA A 199 -0.05 23.97 11.11
N LEU A 200 0.76 24.20 12.14
CA LEU A 200 1.71 23.20 12.65
C LEU A 200 1.49 22.96 14.15
N LEU A 201 1.29 21.73 14.53
CA LEU A 201 1.49 21.25 15.89
C LEU A 201 2.91 20.71 15.99
N ASP A 202 3.86 21.56 16.36
CA ASP A 202 5.27 21.23 16.37
C ASP A 202 5.66 20.29 17.51
N ILE A 203 6.89 19.78 17.43
CA ILE A 203 7.41 18.79 18.37
C ILE A 203 7.42 19.30 19.84
N LEU A 204 7.59 20.61 20.08
CA LEU A 204 7.56 21.19 21.43
C LEU A 204 6.13 21.36 21.93
N ALA A 205 5.21 21.71 21.04
CA ALA A 205 3.79 21.79 21.37
C ALA A 205 3.17 20.44 21.74
N GLN A 206 3.79 19.34 21.35
CA GLN A 206 3.37 17.97 21.68
C GLN A 206 3.99 17.44 22.99
N ASP A 207 4.81 18.23 23.70
CA ASP A 207 5.34 17.85 25.01
C ASP A 207 4.34 18.17 26.14
N GLY A 208 4.37 17.37 27.20
CA GLY A 208 3.51 17.52 28.37
C GLY A 208 2.43 16.44 28.48
N VAL A 209 1.41 16.69 29.29
CA VAL A 209 0.27 15.77 29.45
C VAL A 209 -0.75 16.00 28.33
N ALA A 210 -1.55 14.96 28.06
CA ALA A 210 -2.49 14.94 26.92
C ALA A 210 -3.42 16.17 26.89
N GLU A 211 -3.90 16.62 28.05
CA GLU A 211 -4.80 17.76 28.14
C GLU A 211 -4.11 19.07 27.70
N GLU A 212 -2.87 19.31 28.15
CA GLU A 212 -2.11 20.48 27.73
C GLU A 212 -1.83 20.50 26.22
N VAL A 213 -1.54 19.33 25.64
CA VAL A 213 -1.32 19.21 24.19
C VAL A 213 -2.60 19.51 23.43
N ARG A 214 -3.74 19.00 23.91
CA ARG A 214 -5.07 19.29 23.34
C ARG A 214 -5.37 20.79 23.40
N GLU A 215 -5.17 21.44 24.53
CA GLU A 215 -5.38 22.88 24.68
C GLU A 215 -4.49 23.72 23.74
N ARG A 216 -3.25 23.24 23.46
CA ARG A 216 -2.37 23.91 22.49
C ARG A 216 -2.89 23.77 21.07
N LEU A 217 -3.36 22.58 20.69
CA LEU A 217 -3.99 22.34 19.40
C LEU A 217 -5.24 23.21 19.22
N GLU A 218 -6.12 23.27 20.22
CA GLU A 218 -7.31 24.11 20.20
C GLU A 218 -6.98 25.62 20.04
N ARG A 219 -5.92 26.09 20.70
CA ARG A 219 -5.44 27.48 20.53
C ARG A 219 -4.94 27.74 19.12
N ILE A 220 -4.16 26.81 18.53
CA ILE A 220 -3.69 26.92 17.14
C ILE A 220 -4.89 27.00 16.18
N ILE A 221 -5.87 26.12 16.35
CA ILE A 221 -7.07 26.11 15.51
C ILE A 221 -7.87 27.41 15.66
N ALA A 222 -8.05 27.88 16.88
CA ALA A 222 -8.80 29.13 17.15
C ALA A 222 -8.10 30.38 16.60
N GLN A 223 -6.77 30.43 16.64
CA GLN A 223 -6.00 31.60 16.21
C GLN A 223 -5.74 31.63 14.71
N GLU A 224 -5.43 30.49 14.10
CA GLU A 224 -5.01 30.43 12.71
C GLU A 224 -6.16 30.04 11.77
N ALA A 225 -7.24 29.45 12.31
CA ALA A 225 -8.37 28.88 11.54
C ALA A 225 -7.87 28.09 10.30
N PRO A 226 -7.04 27.06 10.49
CA PRO A 226 -6.40 26.35 9.40
C PRO A 226 -7.37 25.39 8.71
N ASP A 227 -7.07 25.07 7.44
CA ASP A 227 -7.75 24.01 6.71
C ASP A 227 -7.12 22.63 6.98
N MET A 228 -5.82 22.65 7.31
CA MET A 228 -5.04 21.45 7.62
C MET A 228 -4.15 21.71 8.85
N VAL A 229 -3.89 20.67 9.64
CA VAL A 229 -2.90 20.72 10.73
C VAL A 229 -1.85 19.64 10.50
N LEU A 230 -0.61 20.06 10.29
CA LEU A 230 0.56 19.18 10.21
C LEU A 230 1.02 18.82 11.63
N PHE A 231 1.18 17.52 11.87
CA PHE A 231 1.72 16.99 13.12
C PHE A 231 3.19 16.61 12.92
N ASP A 232 4.07 17.20 13.72
CA ASP A 232 5.45 16.74 13.80
C ASP A 232 5.52 15.35 14.42
N VAL A 233 6.44 14.52 13.94
CA VAL A 233 6.69 13.18 14.47
C VAL A 233 8.18 12.89 14.45
N LEU A 234 8.77 12.67 15.63
CA LEU A 234 10.16 12.28 15.83
C LEU A 234 10.29 10.81 16.28
N ASP A 235 9.36 10.37 17.10
CA ASP A 235 9.41 9.11 17.82
C ASP A 235 7.99 8.54 18.02
N GLU A 236 7.92 7.33 18.57
CA GLU A 236 6.66 6.64 18.83
C GLU A 236 5.75 7.41 19.79
N ARG A 237 6.31 8.09 20.79
CA ARG A 237 5.53 8.88 21.74
C ARG A 237 4.74 9.99 21.05
N ARG A 238 5.39 10.71 20.11
CA ARG A 238 4.72 11.77 19.35
C ARG A 238 3.74 11.20 18.33
N LEU A 239 4.09 10.05 17.77
CA LEU A 239 3.18 9.31 16.90
C LEU A 239 1.88 8.92 17.64
N GLU A 240 1.98 8.36 18.85
CA GLU A 240 0.83 8.05 19.72
C GLU A 240 0.03 9.30 20.10
N THR A 241 0.73 10.40 20.40
CA THR A 241 0.08 11.69 20.71
C THR A 241 -0.75 12.19 19.53
N ALA A 242 -0.19 12.18 18.32
CA ALA A 242 -0.91 12.54 17.10
C ALA A 242 -2.09 11.60 16.86
N GLY A 243 -1.90 10.28 17.02
CA GLY A 243 -2.97 9.29 16.89
C GLY A 243 -4.14 9.53 17.82
N ARG A 244 -3.87 9.86 19.09
CA ARG A 244 -4.91 10.19 20.07
C ARG A 244 -5.70 11.43 19.67
N LEU A 245 -5.03 12.52 19.28
CA LEU A 245 -5.69 13.75 18.86
C LEU A 245 -6.54 13.53 17.59
N ILE A 246 -6.05 12.76 16.62
CA ILE A 246 -6.79 12.39 15.42
C ILE A 246 -8.02 11.55 15.79
N TRP A 247 -7.89 10.57 16.69
CA TRP A 247 -8.99 9.70 17.11
C TRP A 247 -10.05 10.44 17.89
N GLU A 248 -9.66 11.35 18.78
CA GLU A 248 -10.57 12.24 19.52
C GLU A 248 -11.34 13.18 18.57
N GLU A 249 -10.67 13.76 17.56
CA GLU A 249 -11.33 14.58 16.53
C GLU A 249 -12.32 13.76 15.70
N ALA A 250 -11.99 12.50 15.36
CA ALA A 250 -12.85 11.62 14.59
C ALA A 250 -14.15 11.27 15.35
N ALA A 251 -14.14 11.22 16.69
CA ALA A 251 -15.31 10.91 17.50
C ALA A 251 -16.44 11.96 17.35
N GLY A 252 -16.09 13.21 17.03
CA GLY A 252 -17.02 14.31 16.84
C GLY A 252 -17.56 14.52 15.43
N GLN A 253 -17.15 13.68 14.46
CA GLN A 253 -17.41 13.90 13.04
C GLN A 253 -18.06 12.70 12.35
N ASP A 254 -18.71 12.95 11.21
CA ASP A 254 -19.24 11.90 10.32
C ASP A 254 -18.20 11.56 9.24
N GLY A 255 -17.05 10.93 9.68
CA GLY A 255 -15.90 10.60 8.84
C GLY A 255 -14.86 11.71 8.81
N LEU A 256 -13.82 11.58 9.63
CA LEU A 256 -12.67 12.47 9.59
C LEU A 256 -11.77 12.11 8.41
N PHE A 257 -11.58 13.06 7.49
CA PHE A 257 -10.62 12.90 6.40
C PHE A 257 -9.21 13.21 6.91
N VAL A 258 -8.28 12.27 6.71
CA VAL A 258 -6.89 12.36 7.17
C VAL A 258 -5.96 12.13 5.99
N ILE A 259 -4.89 12.89 5.88
CA ILE A 259 -3.83 12.70 4.89
C ILE A 259 -2.54 12.29 5.61
N GLY A 260 -1.87 11.25 5.12
CA GLY A 260 -0.61 10.87 5.73
C GLY A 260 0.07 9.64 5.11
N SER A 261 1.21 9.29 5.67
CA SER A 261 1.88 8.01 5.41
C SER A 261 1.21 6.89 6.23
N SER A 262 1.75 5.68 6.17
CA SER A 262 1.37 4.59 7.10
C SER A 262 1.62 4.90 8.59
N GLY A 263 2.26 6.02 8.88
CA GLY A 263 2.30 6.58 10.23
C GLY A 263 0.91 6.80 10.84
N VAL A 264 -0.11 7.06 10.02
CA VAL A 264 -1.51 7.21 10.48
C VAL A 264 -2.02 5.91 11.09
N GLU A 265 -1.83 4.77 10.43
CA GLU A 265 -2.27 3.46 10.91
C GLU A 265 -1.53 3.04 12.17
N TYR A 266 -0.22 3.30 12.24
CA TYR A 266 0.55 3.02 13.46
C TYR A 266 0.13 3.91 14.63
N ALA A 267 -0.14 5.18 14.36
CA ALA A 267 -0.63 6.13 15.36
C ALA A 267 -2.00 5.73 15.93
N LEU A 268 -2.95 5.41 15.05
CA LEU A 268 -4.30 4.97 15.44
C LEU A 268 -4.27 3.58 16.06
N GLY A 269 -3.47 2.67 15.53
CA GLY A 269 -3.31 1.32 16.06
C GLY A 269 -2.84 1.30 17.51
N ALA A 270 -1.91 2.18 17.87
CA ALA A 270 -1.47 2.33 19.25
C ALA A 270 -2.61 2.76 20.18
N VAL A 271 -3.47 3.69 19.73
CA VAL A 271 -4.65 4.15 20.49
C VAL A 271 -5.66 3.02 20.65
N TRP A 272 -6.01 2.32 19.57
CA TRP A 272 -6.97 1.21 19.61
C TRP A 272 -6.50 0.06 20.51
N GLN A 273 -5.21 -0.23 20.53
CA GLN A 273 -4.64 -1.24 21.44
C GLN A 273 -4.73 -0.81 22.91
N GLN A 274 -4.50 0.48 23.20
CA GLN A 274 -4.65 1.02 24.55
C GLN A 274 -6.11 0.98 25.03
N GLU A 275 -7.07 1.34 24.18
CA GLU A 275 -8.51 1.28 24.47
C GLU A 275 -8.95 -0.17 24.70
N ALA A 276 -8.52 -1.11 23.86
CA ALA A 276 -8.83 -2.53 24.01
C ALA A 276 -8.24 -3.10 25.30
N ALA A 277 -7.02 -2.75 25.66
CA ALA A 277 -6.39 -3.17 26.92
C ALA A 277 -7.12 -2.61 28.16
N ALA A 278 -7.59 -1.36 28.08
CA ALA A 278 -8.35 -0.74 29.16
C ALA A 278 -9.72 -1.39 29.39
N THR A 279 -10.34 -1.95 28.34
CA THR A 279 -11.66 -2.61 28.42
C THR A 279 -11.59 -4.11 28.74
N ALA A 280 -10.51 -4.80 28.38
CA ALA A 280 -10.36 -6.25 28.55
C ALA A 280 -9.98 -6.70 29.98
N GLY A 281 -9.62 -5.79 30.89
CA GLY A 281 -9.10 -6.15 32.23
C GLY A 281 -7.71 -6.83 32.15
N PRO A 282 -7.19 -7.40 33.27
CA PRO A 282 -5.83 -7.94 33.32
C PRO A 282 -5.60 -9.25 32.55
N SER A 283 -6.50 -9.66 31.69
CA SER A 283 -6.34 -10.82 30.80
C SER A 283 -5.52 -10.38 29.58
N GLY A 284 -4.25 -10.56 29.64
CA GLY A 284 -3.16 -10.50 28.68
C GLY A 284 -3.26 -9.56 27.45
N PRO A 285 -2.13 -9.06 26.98
CA PRO A 285 -2.12 -8.26 25.76
C PRO A 285 -2.71 -9.07 24.61
N LEU A 286 -3.55 -8.44 23.78
CA LEU A 286 -3.81 -8.93 22.43
C LEU A 286 -2.43 -9.05 21.76
N GLY A 287 -1.89 -10.28 21.79
CA GLY A 287 -0.59 -10.54 21.21
C GLY A 287 -0.67 -10.17 19.74
N LEU A 288 0.12 -9.18 19.34
CA LEU A 288 0.43 -9.00 17.92
C LEU A 288 0.82 -10.39 17.39
N PRO A 289 0.28 -10.82 16.24
CA PRO A 289 0.80 -12.02 15.62
C PRO A 289 2.26 -11.76 15.32
N VAL A 290 3.14 -12.27 16.19
CA VAL A 290 4.57 -12.29 15.91
C VAL A 290 4.72 -13.02 14.58
N PRO A 291 5.45 -12.50 13.59
CA PRO A 291 5.72 -13.22 12.37
C PRO A 291 6.22 -14.61 12.75
N GLN A 292 5.39 -15.63 12.54
CA GLN A 292 5.81 -16.99 12.80
C GLN A 292 6.77 -17.37 11.70
N THR A 293 8.03 -17.42 12.02
CA THR A 293 9.01 -18.10 11.17
C THR A 293 8.52 -19.53 11.02
N PRO A 294 8.24 -20.03 9.82
CA PRO A 294 7.74 -21.37 9.67
C PRO A 294 8.72 -22.36 10.29
N PRO A 295 8.25 -23.41 11.00
CA PRO A 295 9.13 -24.47 11.44
C PRO A 295 9.78 -25.09 10.19
N GLY A 296 11.11 -25.08 10.14
CA GLY A 296 11.86 -25.67 9.06
C GLY A 296 11.51 -27.15 8.88
N GLY A 297 11.13 -27.52 7.65
CA GLY A 297 11.04 -28.90 7.22
C GLY A 297 9.64 -29.43 7.05
N ALA A 298 9.06 -29.24 5.86
CA ALA A 298 8.08 -30.16 5.31
C ALA A 298 8.41 -30.41 3.83
N SER A 299 8.81 -31.62 3.54
CA SER A 299 8.89 -32.19 2.18
C SER A 299 7.48 -32.18 1.59
N GLY A 300 7.27 -31.42 0.49
CA GLY A 300 6.00 -31.48 -0.26
C GLY A 300 5.33 -30.14 -0.55
N THR A 301 6.03 -29.02 -0.49
CA THR A 301 5.47 -27.72 -0.95
C THR A 301 5.36 -27.67 -2.47
N ALA A 302 4.23 -27.18 -2.97
CA ALA A 302 4.05 -26.93 -4.41
C ALA A 302 5.12 -25.91 -4.88
N PRO A 303 5.57 -26.01 -6.16
CA PRO A 303 6.56 -25.08 -6.68
C PRO A 303 6.02 -23.66 -6.70
N LEU A 304 6.90 -22.69 -6.41
CA LEU A 304 6.58 -21.27 -6.42
C LEU A 304 6.83 -20.66 -7.79
N LEU A 305 5.87 -19.88 -8.29
CA LEU A 305 6.09 -18.97 -9.40
C LEU A 305 6.43 -17.58 -8.87
N VAL A 306 7.62 -17.09 -9.19
CA VAL A 306 8.06 -15.71 -8.93
C VAL A 306 8.00 -14.92 -10.22
N VAL A 307 7.41 -13.72 -10.17
CA VAL A 307 7.27 -12.81 -11.31
C VAL A 307 7.88 -11.47 -10.94
N SER A 308 8.95 -11.08 -11.65
CA SER A 308 9.73 -9.88 -11.32
C SER A 308 9.89 -8.93 -12.50
N GLY A 309 9.29 -7.74 -12.40
CA GLY A 309 9.61 -6.58 -13.24
C GLY A 309 10.53 -5.57 -12.54
N SER A 310 11.05 -5.90 -11.36
CA SER A 310 11.87 -5.00 -10.54
C SER A 310 13.33 -4.95 -11.03
N CYS A 311 13.87 -3.74 -11.18
CA CYS A 311 15.30 -3.50 -11.43
C CYS A 311 16.07 -3.16 -10.14
N SER A 312 15.48 -3.38 -8.96
CA SER A 312 16.13 -3.08 -7.67
C SER A 312 17.31 -3.99 -7.39
N PRO A 313 18.42 -3.48 -6.80
CA PRO A 313 19.54 -4.31 -6.39
C PRO A 313 19.17 -5.37 -5.34
N VAL A 314 18.19 -5.09 -4.47
CA VAL A 314 17.70 -6.05 -3.48
C VAL A 314 17.01 -7.23 -4.19
N THR A 315 16.10 -6.93 -5.14
CA THR A 315 15.44 -8.00 -5.92
C THR A 315 16.47 -8.78 -6.76
N GLY A 316 17.49 -8.11 -7.30
CA GLY A 316 18.58 -8.79 -8.02
C GLY A 316 19.34 -9.78 -7.15
N ALA A 317 19.66 -9.41 -5.89
CA ALA A 317 20.30 -10.31 -4.94
C ALA A 317 19.40 -11.50 -4.56
N GLN A 318 18.10 -11.28 -4.41
CA GLN A 318 17.10 -12.34 -4.15
C GLN A 318 16.99 -13.31 -5.33
N ILE A 319 17.01 -12.80 -6.57
CA ILE A 319 17.03 -13.64 -7.77
C ILE A 319 18.29 -14.51 -7.78
N ALA A 320 19.47 -13.93 -7.53
CA ALA A 320 20.73 -14.67 -7.50
C ALA A 320 20.71 -15.79 -6.44
N CYS A 321 20.28 -15.47 -5.20
CA CYS A 321 20.16 -16.44 -4.11
C CYS A 321 19.21 -17.60 -4.48
N ALA A 322 18.04 -17.31 -5.00
CA ALA A 322 17.08 -18.33 -5.39
C ALA A 322 17.57 -19.21 -6.57
N LEU A 323 18.31 -18.66 -7.53
CA LEU A 323 18.94 -19.45 -8.59
C LEU A 323 19.98 -20.42 -8.02
N GLU A 324 20.78 -19.98 -7.05
CA GLU A 324 21.74 -20.85 -6.33
C GLU A 324 21.01 -21.92 -5.51
N ALA A 325 19.85 -21.61 -4.94
CA ALA A 325 18.98 -22.57 -4.25
C ALA A 325 18.22 -23.53 -5.17
N GLY A 326 18.40 -23.41 -6.50
CA GLY A 326 17.87 -24.38 -7.47
C GLY A 326 16.61 -23.94 -8.19
N PHE A 327 16.12 -22.70 -8.01
CA PHE A 327 15.03 -22.17 -8.84
C PHE A 327 15.43 -22.12 -10.33
N ALA A 328 14.46 -22.25 -11.24
CA ALA A 328 14.69 -22.05 -12.67
C ALA A 328 14.51 -20.57 -13.01
N GLY A 329 15.55 -19.91 -13.46
CA GLY A 329 15.49 -18.53 -13.94
C GLY A 329 15.13 -18.48 -15.42
N ILE A 330 14.10 -17.73 -15.77
CA ILE A 330 13.68 -17.52 -17.16
C ILE A 330 13.63 -16.01 -17.40
N ARG A 331 14.52 -15.52 -18.25
CA ARG A 331 14.59 -14.09 -18.58
C ARG A 331 13.52 -13.73 -19.59
N VAL A 332 12.80 -12.64 -19.33
CA VAL A 332 11.82 -12.05 -20.23
C VAL A 332 12.48 -10.91 -20.99
N ALA A 333 12.73 -11.13 -22.28
CA ALA A 333 13.28 -10.12 -23.17
C ALA A 333 12.17 -9.11 -23.55
N VAL A 334 12.19 -7.92 -22.96
CA VAL A 334 11.15 -6.91 -23.14
C VAL A 334 11.06 -6.46 -24.61
N GLU A 335 12.19 -6.41 -25.31
CA GLU A 335 12.26 -6.06 -26.72
C GLU A 335 11.45 -7.01 -27.64
N GLU A 336 11.33 -8.28 -27.28
CA GLU A 336 10.54 -9.28 -28.01
C GLU A 336 9.03 -9.07 -27.81
N LEU A 337 8.64 -8.37 -26.74
CA LEU A 337 7.25 -8.06 -26.44
C LEU A 337 6.72 -6.80 -27.18
N LEU A 338 7.60 -6.06 -27.87
CA LEU A 338 7.26 -4.77 -28.47
C LEU A 338 6.55 -4.88 -29.84
N SER A 339 6.65 -6.00 -30.53
CA SER A 339 5.90 -6.23 -31.78
C SER A 339 4.90 -7.37 -31.62
N ALA A 340 3.79 -7.34 -32.34
CA ALA A 340 2.78 -8.39 -32.27
C ALA A 340 3.34 -9.76 -32.74
N GLU A 341 4.16 -9.76 -33.78
CA GLU A 341 4.74 -10.98 -34.37
C GLU A 341 5.72 -11.69 -33.42
N SER A 342 6.67 -10.93 -32.81
CA SER A 342 7.64 -11.51 -31.87
C SER A 342 7.01 -11.86 -30.53
N ARG A 343 6.04 -11.07 -30.09
CA ARG A 343 5.38 -11.27 -28.78
C ARG A 343 4.72 -12.64 -28.66
N GLU A 344 3.91 -13.05 -29.64
CA GLU A 344 3.19 -14.33 -29.57
C GLU A 344 4.15 -15.51 -29.43
N ALA A 345 5.20 -15.55 -30.26
CA ALA A 345 6.21 -16.59 -30.21
C ALA A 345 7.01 -16.56 -28.87
N ALA A 346 7.43 -15.38 -28.43
CA ALA A 346 8.14 -15.22 -27.16
C ALA A 346 7.29 -15.65 -25.96
N MET A 347 6.03 -15.22 -25.90
CA MET A 347 5.10 -15.60 -24.83
C MET A 347 4.85 -17.11 -24.80
N ALA A 348 4.68 -17.75 -25.97
CA ALA A 348 4.50 -19.20 -26.06
C ALA A 348 5.74 -19.96 -25.57
N ALA A 349 6.94 -19.53 -25.94
CA ALA A 349 8.20 -20.13 -25.50
C ALA A 349 8.41 -19.98 -23.99
N LEU A 350 8.19 -18.77 -23.45
CA LEU A 350 8.28 -18.49 -22.00
C LEU A 350 7.31 -19.36 -21.20
N ARG A 351 6.04 -19.44 -21.66
CA ARG A 351 5.02 -20.28 -21.03
C ARG A 351 5.41 -21.75 -21.03
N GLN A 352 5.85 -22.28 -22.19
CA GLN A 352 6.22 -23.69 -22.34
C GLN A 352 7.38 -24.07 -21.41
N GLU A 353 8.43 -23.22 -21.34
CA GLU A 353 9.57 -23.50 -20.47
C GLU A 353 9.20 -23.37 -19.00
N ALA A 354 8.45 -22.33 -18.60
CA ALA A 354 7.99 -22.17 -17.23
C ALA A 354 7.08 -23.32 -16.78
N ALA A 355 6.12 -23.72 -17.62
CA ALA A 355 5.23 -24.85 -17.33
C ALA A 355 6.00 -26.16 -17.15
N LYS A 356 6.98 -26.44 -18.01
CA LYS A 356 7.84 -27.63 -17.91
C LYS A 356 8.60 -27.68 -16.57
N GLN A 357 9.19 -26.56 -16.13
CA GLN A 357 9.95 -26.51 -14.88
C GLN A 357 9.02 -26.66 -13.67
N LEU A 358 7.90 -25.94 -13.65
CA LEU A 358 6.91 -26.00 -12.57
C LEU A 358 6.26 -27.40 -12.46
N ALA A 359 5.88 -28.03 -13.60
CA ALA A 359 5.34 -29.39 -13.62
C ALA A 359 6.37 -30.41 -13.13
N GLY A 360 7.67 -30.15 -13.32
CA GLY A 360 8.76 -30.92 -12.75
C GLY A 360 9.02 -30.71 -11.26
N GLY A 361 8.19 -29.91 -10.59
CA GLY A 361 8.33 -29.58 -9.15
C GLY A 361 9.37 -28.52 -8.84
N ARG A 362 9.90 -27.82 -9.85
CA ARG A 362 10.92 -26.79 -9.68
C ARG A 362 10.28 -25.39 -9.66
N SER A 363 10.58 -24.59 -8.65
CA SER A 363 10.16 -23.19 -8.60
C SER A 363 10.78 -22.39 -9.74
N VAL A 364 10.03 -21.41 -10.26
CA VAL A 364 10.42 -20.61 -11.44
C VAL A 364 10.44 -19.13 -11.12
N ILE A 365 11.43 -18.41 -11.65
CA ILE A 365 11.51 -16.95 -11.62
C ILE A 365 11.41 -16.42 -13.05
N LEU A 366 10.34 -15.72 -13.39
CA LEU A 366 10.23 -14.90 -14.59
C LEU A 366 10.75 -13.50 -14.25
N TYR A 367 11.81 -13.03 -14.91
CA TYR A 367 12.43 -11.72 -14.58
C TYR A 367 12.90 -10.98 -15.83
N SER A 368 12.81 -9.64 -15.82
CA SER A 368 13.30 -8.79 -16.92
C SER A 368 14.74 -8.32 -16.70
N ALA A 369 15.14 -8.10 -15.45
CA ALA A 369 16.47 -7.62 -15.06
C ALA A 369 16.90 -8.21 -13.72
N THR A 370 18.21 -8.25 -13.47
CA THR A 370 18.82 -8.73 -12.22
C THR A 370 19.43 -7.59 -11.38
N GLY A 371 19.09 -6.35 -11.68
CA GLY A 371 19.56 -5.17 -10.96
C GLY A 371 19.67 -3.94 -11.86
N PRO A 372 20.05 -2.78 -11.30
CA PRO A 372 20.08 -1.51 -12.05
C PRO A 372 21.17 -1.47 -13.15
N GLU A 373 22.24 -2.26 -13.01
CA GLU A 373 23.35 -2.34 -13.96
C GLU A 373 23.14 -3.41 -15.05
N ASP A 374 21.96 -4.07 -15.07
CA ASP A 374 21.66 -5.10 -16.07
C ASP A 374 21.59 -4.49 -17.48
N ALA A 375 22.39 -5.04 -18.41
CA ALA A 375 22.45 -4.56 -19.79
C ALA A 375 21.10 -4.59 -20.53
N SER A 376 20.18 -5.46 -20.12
CA SER A 376 18.83 -5.54 -20.69
C SER A 376 18.05 -4.22 -20.54
N ILE A 377 18.33 -3.43 -19.50
CA ILE A 377 17.68 -2.12 -19.28
C ILE A 377 18.04 -1.15 -20.42
N ALA A 378 19.33 -1.10 -20.78
CA ALA A 378 19.80 -0.25 -21.87
C ALA A 378 19.25 -0.72 -23.23
N HIS A 379 19.22 -2.03 -23.48
CA HIS A 379 18.67 -2.63 -24.70
C HIS A 379 17.17 -2.34 -24.81
N THR A 380 16.40 -2.54 -23.74
CA THR A 380 14.95 -2.21 -23.69
C THR A 380 14.73 -0.74 -24.00
N ARG A 381 15.49 0.17 -23.38
CA ARG A 381 15.38 1.62 -23.61
C ARG A 381 15.62 2.00 -25.08
N GLN A 382 16.67 1.42 -25.70
CA GLN A 382 16.97 1.62 -27.11
C GLN A 382 15.85 1.08 -28.03
N ALA A 383 15.34 -0.12 -27.72
CA ALA A 383 14.28 -0.73 -28.51
C ALA A 383 12.95 0.04 -28.45
N LEU A 384 12.62 0.62 -27.28
CA LEU A 384 11.47 1.51 -27.10
C LEU A 384 11.64 2.80 -27.89
N ALA A 385 12.80 3.46 -27.74
CA ALA A 385 13.12 4.70 -28.45
C ALA A 385 13.04 4.55 -29.99
N ALA A 386 13.58 3.43 -30.51
CA ALA A 386 13.53 3.11 -31.94
C ALA A 386 12.10 2.94 -32.48
N ARG A 387 11.12 2.69 -31.61
CA ARG A 387 9.69 2.54 -31.97
C ARG A 387 8.82 3.74 -31.57
N GLY A 388 9.43 4.80 -31.03
CA GLY A 388 8.70 5.97 -30.53
C GLY A 388 7.80 5.67 -29.32
N ILE A 389 8.06 4.59 -28.57
CA ILE A 389 7.35 4.22 -27.35
C ILE A 389 8.02 4.92 -26.17
N ARG A 390 7.23 5.56 -25.33
CA ARG A 390 7.75 6.24 -24.14
C ARG A 390 8.29 5.22 -23.13
N SER A 391 9.35 5.59 -22.43
CA SER A 391 9.95 4.73 -21.39
C SER A 391 8.95 4.31 -20.29
N GLU A 392 8.00 5.20 -19.98
CA GLU A 392 6.92 4.99 -19.00
C GLU A 392 5.96 3.86 -19.41
N ASP A 393 5.74 3.66 -20.71
CA ASP A 393 4.87 2.60 -21.22
C ASP A 393 5.50 1.20 -21.11
N SER A 394 6.82 1.10 -20.84
CA SER A 394 7.51 -0.18 -20.69
C SER A 394 7.03 -0.99 -19.48
N SER A 395 6.80 -0.32 -18.33
CA SER A 395 6.28 -0.97 -17.12
C SER A 395 4.90 -1.59 -17.37
N ARG A 396 4.05 -0.89 -18.11
CA ARG A 396 2.72 -1.39 -18.50
C ARG A 396 2.83 -2.60 -19.43
N LEU A 397 3.63 -2.50 -20.49
CA LEU A 397 3.81 -3.60 -21.46
C LEU A 397 4.35 -4.87 -20.80
N LEU A 398 5.40 -4.73 -20.00
CA LEU A 398 5.99 -5.84 -19.26
C LEU A 398 5.01 -6.39 -18.21
N GLY A 399 4.36 -5.52 -17.46
CA GLY A 399 3.41 -5.92 -16.42
C GLY A 399 2.21 -6.70 -16.99
N MET A 400 1.65 -6.27 -18.12
CA MET A 400 0.59 -7.01 -18.82
C MET A 400 1.08 -8.36 -19.36
N ALA A 401 2.26 -8.42 -19.96
CA ALA A 401 2.83 -9.67 -20.45
C ALA A 401 3.09 -10.68 -19.31
N LEU A 402 3.71 -10.22 -18.22
CA LEU A 402 3.92 -11.04 -17.03
C LEU A 402 2.60 -11.49 -16.41
N GLY A 403 1.59 -10.62 -16.38
CA GLY A 403 0.25 -10.94 -15.90
C GLY A 403 -0.43 -12.02 -16.74
N SER A 404 -0.38 -11.91 -18.07
CA SER A 404 -0.91 -12.92 -18.99
C SER A 404 -0.22 -14.27 -18.81
N LEU A 405 1.12 -14.30 -18.74
CA LEU A 405 1.88 -15.54 -18.46
C LEU A 405 1.48 -16.15 -17.11
N THR A 406 1.35 -15.33 -16.08
CA THR A 406 0.96 -15.77 -14.75
C THR A 406 -0.45 -16.37 -14.77
N ASN A 407 -1.40 -15.72 -15.47
CA ASN A 407 -2.77 -16.18 -15.61
C ASN A 407 -2.81 -17.58 -16.26
N GLU A 408 -2.09 -17.75 -17.38
CA GLU A 408 -2.03 -19.03 -18.08
C GLU A 408 -1.39 -20.14 -17.23
N LEU A 409 -0.24 -19.87 -16.59
CA LEU A 409 0.48 -20.84 -15.76
C LEU A 409 -0.32 -21.27 -14.52
N VAL A 410 -0.94 -20.31 -13.82
CA VAL A 410 -1.78 -20.62 -12.64
C VAL A 410 -3.00 -21.45 -13.04
N ARG A 411 -3.61 -21.15 -14.19
CA ARG A 411 -4.75 -21.93 -14.70
C ARG A 411 -4.38 -23.33 -15.12
N GLU A 412 -3.25 -23.48 -15.81
CA GLU A 412 -2.77 -24.76 -16.34
C GLU A 412 -2.32 -25.71 -15.22
N LEU A 413 -1.57 -25.20 -14.27
CA LEU A 413 -0.89 -25.99 -13.23
C LEU A 413 -1.57 -25.95 -11.87
N ALA A 414 -2.64 -25.18 -11.71
CA ALA A 414 -3.34 -24.97 -10.44
C ALA A 414 -2.40 -24.55 -9.30
N LEU A 415 -1.47 -23.64 -9.59
CA LEU A 415 -0.51 -23.14 -8.60
C LEU A 415 -1.24 -22.48 -7.42
N PRO A 416 -0.92 -22.84 -6.18
CA PRO A 416 -1.59 -22.29 -5.00
C PRO A 416 -1.08 -20.91 -4.61
N ARG A 417 0.16 -20.56 -5.02
CA ARG A 417 0.87 -19.33 -4.61
C ARG A 417 1.70 -18.74 -5.73
N VAL A 418 1.70 -17.42 -5.80
CA VAL A 418 2.55 -16.62 -6.69
C VAL A 418 3.21 -15.49 -5.89
N LEU A 419 4.50 -15.23 -6.14
CA LEU A 419 5.21 -14.07 -5.63
C LEU A 419 5.41 -13.05 -6.76
N ILE A 420 5.04 -11.80 -6.52
CA ILE A 420 5.19 -10.70 -7.48
C ILE A 420 6.13 -9.65 -6.89
N ALA A 421 7.22 -9.36 -7.61
CA ALA A 421 8.25 -8.41 -7.19
C ALA A 421 8.28 -7.17 -8.10
N GLY A 422 8.00 -6.03 -7.50
CA GLY A 422 7.90 -4.71 -8.15
C GLY A 422 6.51 -4.10 -7.97
N GLY A 423 6.45 -2.83 -7.58
CA GLY A 423 5.19 -2.15 -7.28
C GLY A 423 4.23 -2.12 -8.48
N ASP A 424 4.67 -1.59 -9.62
CA ASP A 424 3.89 -1.53 -10.85
C ASP A 424 3.52 -2.94 -11.34
N THR A 425 4.50 -3.87 -11.32
CA THR A 425 4.27 -5.27 -11.73
C THR A 425 3.18 -5.91 -10.90
N SER A 426 3.17 -5.67 -9.58
CA SER A 426 2.13 -6.19 -8.68
C SER A 426 0.74 -5.71 -9.08
N GLY A 427 0.59 -4.43 -9.38
CA GLY A 427 -0.68 -3.86 -9.82
C GLY A 427 -1.17 -4.43 -11.15
N TYR A 428 -0.29 -4.57 -12.15
CA TYR A 428 -0.66 -5.12 -13.47
C TYR A 428 -1.00 -6.60 -13.40
N VAL A 429 -0.14 -7.42 -12.77
CA VAL A 429 -0.36 -8.86 -12.66
C VAL A 429 -1.67 -9.15 -11.91
N THR A 430 -1.94 -8.46 -10.82
CA THR A 430 -3.15 -8.65 -10.03
C THR A 430 -4.42 -8.35 -10.85
N ARG A 431 -4.39 -7.29 -11.68
CA ARG A 431 -5.51 -6.97 -12.59
C ARG A 431 -5.68 -8.00 -13.68
N GLU A 432 -4.60 -8.48 -14.31
CA GLU A 432 -4.65 -9.52 -15.35
C GLU A 432 -5.18 -10.86 -14.82
N LEU A 433 -5.03 -11.15 -13.54
CA LEU A 433 -5.64 -12.30 -12.87
C LEU A 433 -7.14 -12.09 -12.56
N GLY A 434 -7.68 -10.90 -12.82
CA GLY A 434 -9.08 -10.56 -12.50
C GLY A 434 -9.37 -10.57 -11.00
N ILE A 435 -8.36 -10.28 -10.19
CA ILE A 435 -8.49 -10.13 -8.75
C ILE A 435 -9.10 -8.77 -8.47
N TYR A 436 -10.11 -8.72 -7.62
CA TYR A 436 -10.76 -7.48 -7.23
C TYR A 436 -10.49 -7.07 -5.78
N ALA A 437 -10.01 -8.00 -4.93
CA ALA A 437 -9.64 -7.66 -3.56
C ALA A 437 -8.56 -8.61 -3.00
N LEU A 438 -7.85 -8.12 -1.98
CA LEU A 438 -6.77 -8.80 -1.27
C LEU A 438 -7.00 -8.71 0.24
N GLU A 439 -6.77 -9.79 0.97
CA GLU A 439 -6.81 -9.84 2.43
C GLU A 439 -5.47 -10.37 2.95
N CYS A 440 -4.82 -9.68 3.87
CA CYS A 440 -3.57 -10.14 4.46
C CYS A 440 -3.81 -11.38 5.33
N LYS A 441 -3.03 -12.44 5.11
CA LYS A 441 -3.06 -13.69 5.89
C LYS A 441 -1.89 -13.81 6.85
N ALA A 442 -0.72 -13.36 6.42
CA ALA A 442 0.51 -13.45 7.20
C ALA A 442 1.53 -12.41 6.75
N LEU A 443 2.44 -12.07 7.63
CA LEU A 443 3.59 -11.23 7.32
C LEU A 443 4.82 -12.12 7.17
N LEU A 444 5.36 -12.18 5.96
CA LEU A 444 6.56 -12.98 5.68
C LEU A 444 7.84 -12.16 5.84
N ASP A 445 7.74 -10.87 5.58
CA ASP A 445 8.76 -9.84 5.85
C ASP A 445 8.07 -8.46 5.88
N PRO A 446 8.59 -7.45 6.58
CA PRO A 446 8.04 -6.09 6.50
C PRO A 446 7.97 -5.58 5.05
N GLY A 447 6.78 -5.22 4.60
CA GLY A 447 6.48 -4.81 3.22
C GLY A 447 6.31 -5.98 2.23
N GLY A 448 6.24 -7.22 2.72
CA GLY A 448 6.03 -8.43 1.93
C GLY A 448 4.91 -9.33 2.47
N PRO A 449 3.66 -8.83 2.55
CA PRO A 449 2.55 -9.61 3.06
C PRO A 449 2.19 -10.77 2.15
N LEU A 450 1.81 -11.90 2.75
CA LEU A 450 1.09 -12.97 2.09
C LEU A 450 -0.40 -12.64 2.13
N CYS A 451 -1.01 -12.49 0.97
CA CYS A 451 -2.41 -12.13 0.83
C CYS A 451 -3.23 -13.29 0.23
N ARG A 452 -4.46 -13.43 0.68
CA ARG A 452 -5.50 -14.18 -0.02
C ARG A 452 -6.12 -13.27 -1.09
N ALA A 453 -6.22 -13.75 -2.31
CA ALA A 453 -6.92 -13.07 -3.39
C ALA A 453 -8.41 -13.39 -3.41
N TYR A 454 -9.21 -12.38 -3.75
CA TYR A 454 -10.62 -12.53 -4.10
C TYR A 454 -10.79 -12.20 -5.58
N ALA A 455 -11.31 -13.14 -6.35
CA ALA A 455 -11.46 -13.02 -7.80
C ALA A 455 -12.86 -13.44 -8.25
N HIS A 456 -13.30 -12.89 -9.40
CA HIS A 456 -14.54 -13.34 -10.03
C HIS A 456 -14.40 -14.74 -10.62
N ASN A 457 -13.20 -15.07 -11.10
CA ASN A 457 -12.91 -16.39 -11.62
C ASN A 457 -12.57 -17.36 -10.46
N PRO A 458 -13.33 -18.45 -10.26
CA PRO A 458 -13.10 -19.39 -9.15
C PRO A 458 -11.69 -20.00 -9.12
N ARG A 459 -10.97 -20.00 -10.24
CA ARG A 459 -9.58 -20.50 -10.32
C ARG A 459 -8.61 -19.64 -9.53
N PHE A 460 -8.88 -18.36 -9.43
CA PHE A 460 -8.03 -17.38 -8.74
C PHE A 460 -8.59 -16.96 -7.38
N ASP A 461 -9.85 -17.30 -7.08
CA ASP A 461 -10.45 -17.04 -5.77
C ASP A 461 -9.79 -17.91 -4.70
N GLY A 462 -9.14 -17.30 -3.74
CA GLY A 462 -8.34 -17.99 -2.72
C GLY A 462 -6.87 -18.19 -3.08
N LEU A 463 -6.42 -17.77 -4.28
CA LEU A 463 -5.00 -17.78 -4.65
C LEU A 463 -4.18 -16.99 -3.63
N GLU A 464 -3.06 -17.53 -3.20
CA GLU A 464 -2.14 -16.83 -2.34
C GLU A 464 -1.17 -15.97 -3.16
N LEU A 465 -1.12 -14.68 -2.84
CA LEU A 465 -0.23 -13.71 -3.46
C LEU A 465 0.72 -13.12 -2.43
N VAL A 466 2.02 -13.17 -2.72
CA VAL A 466 3.02 -12.39 -2.00
C VAL A 466 3.40 -11.20 -2.87
N LEU A 467 3.12 -10.01 -2.39
CA LEU A 467 3.35 -8.76 -3.11
C LEU A 467 4.48 -7.99 -2.42
N LYS A 468 5.52 -7.66 -3.17
CA LYS A 468 6.65 -6.92 -2.60
C LYS A 468 7.12 -5.76 -3.47
N GLY A 469 7.46 -4.66 -2.83
CA GLY A 469 8.24 -3.60 -3.47
C GLY A 469 9.64 -4.06 -3.86
N GLY A 470 10.29 -3.36 -4.78
CA GLY A 470 11.62 -3.74 -5.25
C GLY A 470 12.70 -3.82 -4.14
N GLN A 471 12.58 -3.00 -3.10
CA GLN A 471 13.56 -2.87 -2.00
C GLN A 471 13.20 -3.69 -0.75
N VAL A 472 12.22 -4.58 -0.83
CA VAL A 472 11.64 -5.30 0.30
C VAL A 472 12.23 -6.71 0.43
N GLY A 473 12.41 -7.15 1.66
CA GLY A 473 12.76 -8.52 2.04
C GLY A 473 14.27 -8.82 2.12
N GLY A 474 14.62 -9.81 2.93
CA GLY A 474 15.98 -10.36 3.00
C GLY A 474 16.41 -11.04 1.71
N VAL A 475 17.68 -11.36 1.58
CA VAL A 475 18.24 -12.00 0.38
C VAL A 475 17.63 -13.37 0.07
N ASP A 476 17.19 -14.09 1.10
CA ASP A 476 16.57 -15.43 1.07
C ASP A 476 15.02 -15.38 0.99
N PHE A 477 14.46 -14.22 0.66
CA PHE A 477 13.00 -14.02 0.74
C PHE A 477 12.21 -14.97 -0.16
N PHE A 478 12.68 -15.26 -1.37
CA PHE A 478 11.97 -16.14 -2.29
C PHE A 478 11.93 -17.59 -1.81
N GLU A 479 13.03 -18.06 -1.21
CA GLU A 479 13.12 -19.39 -0.62
C GLU A 479 12.20 -19.51 0.62
N ARG A 480 12.16 -18.49 1.46
CA ARG A 480 11.27 -18.46 2.63
C ARG A 480 9.79 -18.49 2.21
N VAL A 481 9.44 -17.77 1.14
CA VAL A 481 8.08 -17.81 0.58
C VAL A 481 7.74 -19.18 0.02
N ALA A 482 8.68 -19.83 -0.67
CA ALA A 482 8.46 -21.18 -1.20
C ALA A 482 8.32 -22.23 -0.09
N ALA A 483 9.05 -22.07 1.01
CA ALA A 483 9.01 -22.98 2.16
C ALA A 483 7.84 -22.73 3.12
N TYR A 484 7.12 -21.61 2.98
CA TYR A 484 6.04 -21.26 3.89
C TYR A 484 4.83 -22.21 3.74
N VAL A 485 4.37 -22.78 4.85
CA VAL A 485 3.17 -23.63 4.94
C VAL A 485 2.05 -22.77 5.53
N SER A 486 0.93 -22.62 4.77
CA SER A 486 -0.24 -21.82 5.18
C SER A 486 -1.14 -22.58 6.17
#